data_b7c6a50446afc2068f4da0d85e8a47fc
#
_entry.id   b7c6a50446afc2068f4da0d85e8a47fc
#
_cell.length_a   1.000
_cell.length_b   1.000
_cell.length_c   1.000
_cell.angle_alpha   90.00
_cell.angle_beta   90.00
_cell.angle_gamma   90.00
#
_symmetry.space_group_name_H-M   'P 1'
#
loop_
_entity.id
_entity.type
_entity.pdbx_description
1 polymer ?
#
loop_
_entity_poly.entity_id
_entity_poly.type
_entity_poly.pdbx_seq_one_letter_code
_entity_poly.pdbx_strand_id
1 'polypeptide(L)'
;YVYFLLRLEYDIEVFWYTYNCSFQKLILQKDHNLVSYKLDYVAETFINDSITDIRKDKLTIKGAVTLNIGNYIVIHYGNDDKYMKGKKFKIKDIQDNQITLFENIDETIKDKRPTWTLAKDDVSPQDIFRFQKGSADDRRTVAVYCVMDCALCLHIINKLDIITNNIGMANVCFVPLSYLFLRGQGVKIFSFVAKQCRKEKFLI
;
A
#
# COMPACT_ATOMS: atom_id res chain seq x y z
N TYR A 1 -26.25 -14.36 18.96
CA TYR A 1 -25.07 -15.07 18.41
C TYR A 1 -24.56 -14.39 17.14
N VAL A 2 -25.43 -14.07 16.18
CA VAL A 2 -25.05 -13.39 14.93
C VAL A 2 -24.50 -11.99 15.20
N TYR A 3 -25.08 -11.23 16.12
CA TYR A 3 -24.58 -9.91 16.52
C TYR A 3 -23.21 -9.96 17.20
N PHE A 4 -22.93 -11.02 17.94
CA PHE A 4 -21.64 -11.22 18.62
C PHE A 4 -20.54 -11.60 17.62
N LEU A 5 -20.86 -12.42 16.62
CA LEU A 5 -19.93 -12.79 15.54
C LEU A 5 -19.60 -11.59 14.63
N LEU A 6 -20.60 -10.79 14.25
CA LEU A 6 -20.39 -9.58 13.47
C LEU A 6 -19.54 -8.53 14.23
N ARG A 7 -19.71 -8.43 15.55
CA ARG A 7 -18.88 -7.56 16.37
C ARG A 7 -17.45 -8.04 16.49
N LEU A 8 -17.24 -9.35 16.63
CA LEU A 8 -15.91 -9.98 16.63
C LEU A 8 -15.20 -9.83 15.29
N GLU A 9 -15.91 -10.02 14.16
CA GLU A 9 -15.35 -9.77 12.83
C GLU A 9 -14.96 -8.30 12.65
N TYR A 10 -15.80 -7.37 13.08
CA TYR A 10 -15.53 -5.93 13.00
C TYR A 10 -14.35 -5.53 13.90
N ASP A 11 -14.26 -6.05 15.13
CA ASP A 11 -13.15 -5.78 16.04
C ASP A 11 -11.84 -6.42 15.53
N ILE A 12 -11.89 -7.57 14.86
CA ILE A 12 -10.74 -8.20 14.21
C ILE A 12 -10.29 -7.39 13.00
N GLU A 13 -11.20 -6.91 12.13
CA GLU A 13 -10.85 -6.10 10.98
C GLU A 13 -10.24 -4.75 11.40
N VAL A 14 -10.82 -4.07 12.38
CA VAL A 14 -10.27 -2.81 12.93
C VAL A 14 -8.92 -3.07 13.61
N PHE A 15 -8.76 -4.18 14.33
CA PHE A 15 -7.49 -4.59 14.94
C PHE A 15 -6.44 -4.87 13.85
N TRP A 16 -6.78 -5.60 12.80
CA TRP A 16 -5.91 -5.84 11.66
C TRP A 16 -5.53 -4.56 10.93
N TYR A 17 -6.47 -3.64 10.75
CA TYR A 17 -6.21 -2.35 10.11
C TYR A 17 -5.24 -1.49 10.92
N THR A 18 -5.51 -1.28 12.19
CA THR A 18 -4.63 -0.49 13.07
C THR A 18 -3.27 -1.14 13.26
N TYR A 19 -3.22 -2.46 13.37
CA TYR A 19 -1.98 -3.21 13.49
C TYR A 19 -1.15 -3.16 12.21
N ASN A 20 -1.75 -3.36 11.04
CA ASN A 20 -1.07 -3.31 9.76
C ASN A 20 -0.55 -1.91 9.44
N CYS A 21 -1.32 -0.85 9.66
CA CYS A 21 -0.87 0.52 9.45
C CYS A 21 0.29 0.90 10.40
N SER A 22 0.20 0.53 11.68
CA SER A 22 1.26 0.80 12.65
C SER A 22 2.51 -0.04 12.36
N PHE A 23 2.35 -1.28 11.99
CA PHE A 23 3.41 -2.20 11.61
C PHE A 23 4.14 -1.73 10.33
N GLN A 24 3.40 -1.38 9.29
CA GLN A 24 3.93 -0.82 8.07
C GLN A 24 4.72 0.45 8.33
N LYS A 25 4.20 1.37 9.15
CA LYS A 25 4.88 2.61 9.52
C LYS A 25 6.21 2.34 10.23
N LEU A 26 6.25 1.41 11.18
CA LEU A 26 7.46 1.02 11.89
C LEU A 26 8.55 0.48 10.97
N ILE A 27 8.17 -0.35 9.99
CA ILE A 27 9.12 -0.93 9.03
C ILE A 27 9.62 0.15 8.08
N LEU A 28 8.70 0.92 7.49
CA LEU A 28 9.06 1.97 6.54
C LEU A 28 9.98 3.03 7.17
N GLN A 29 9.78 3.36 8.45
CA GLN A 29 10.66 4.29 9.16
C GLN A 29 12.07 3.74 9.39
N LYS A 30 12.23 2.41 9.45
CA LYS A 30 13.56 1.79 9.61
C LYS A 30 14.31 1.66 8.29
N ASP A 31 13.60 1.31 7.23
CA ASP A 31 14.21 0.90 5.96
C ASP A 31 14.19 2.02 4.91
N HIS A 32 13.32 3.01 5.05
CA HIS A 32 13.16 4.11 4.09
C HIS A 32 13.09 5.46 4.78
N ASN A 33 13.88 6.41 4.28
CA ASN A 33 13.85 7.80 4.75
C ASN A 33 12.86 8.61 3.89
N LEU A 34 11.59 8.65 4.29
CA LEU A 34 10.53 9.36 3.57
C LEU A 34 10.22 10.71 4.23
N VAL A 35 9.78 11.66 3.42
CA VAL A 35 9.32 12.99 3.90
C VAL A 35 8.06 12.85 4.76
N SER A 36 7.19 11.89 4.43
CA SER A 36 5.97 11.59 5.18
C SER A 36 5.69 10.10 5.20
N TYR A 37 5.19 9.59 6.34
CA TYR A 37 4.76 8.20 6.50
C TYR A 37 3.23 8.08 6.52
N LYS A 38 2.51 9.07 6.00
CA LYS A 38 1.07 8.96 5.76
C LYS A 38 0.83 7.96 4.64
N LEU A 39 -0.25 7.18 4.78
CA LEU A 39 -0.58 6.10 3.83
C LEU A 39 -0.64 6.60 2.38
N ASP A 40 -1.21 7.77 2.16
CA ASP A 40 -1.34 8.38 0.83
C ASP A 40 0.04 8.64 0.19
N TYR A 41 0.96 9.26 0.95
CA TYR A 41 2.31 9.55 0.47
C TYR A 41 3.11 8.28 0.20
N VAL A 42 3.00 7.31 1.09
CA VAL A 42 3.66 6.00 0.94
C VAL A 42 3.14 5.26 -0.29
N ALA A 43 1.82 5.27 -0.50
CA ALA A 43 1.20 4.67 -1.66
C ALA A 43 1.65 5.34 -2.97
N GLU A 44 1.63 6.68 -3.03
CA GLU A 44 2.11 7.46 -4.17
C GLU A 44 3.59 7.15 -4.49
N THR A 45 4.41 6.97 -3.44
CA THR A 45 5.84 6.71 -3.60
C THR A 45 6.15 5.29 -4.09
N PHE A 46 5.43 4.28 -3.62
CA PHE A 46 5.78 2.87 -3.90
C PHE A 46 4.84 2.18 -4.90
N ILE A 47 3.58 2.63 -5.00
CA ILE A 47 2.61 2.06 -5.96
C ILE A 47 2.53 2.97 -7.18
N ASN A 48 3.52 2.83 -8.03
CA ASN A 48 3.61 3.53 -9.31
C ASN A 48 4.18 2.60 -10.37
N ASP A 49 3.96 2.91 -11.64
CA ASP A 49 4.60 2.25 -12.76
C ASP A 49 4.57 3.17 -14.00
N SER A 50 5.33 2.78 -15.03
CA SER A 50 5.42 3.51 -16.28
C SER A 50 4.24 3.17 -17.20
N ILE A 51 3.74 4.18 -17.90
CA ILE A 51 2.74 4.03 -18.95
C ILE A 51 3.48 3.88 -20.26
N THR A 52 3.22 2.80 -20.99
CA THR A 52 3.87 2.49 -22.27
C THR A 52 3.11 3.04 -23.46
N ASP A 53 1.79 3.10 -23.39
CA ASP A 53 0.93 3.63 -24.46
C ASP A 53 -0.31 4.33 -23.89
N ILE A 54 -0.76 5.37 -24.60
CA ILE A 54 -1.96 6.14 -24.24
C ILE A 54 -2.83 6.24 -25.50
N ARG A 55 -4.08 5.81 -25.40
CA ARG A 55 -5.08 5.91 -26.48
C ARG A 55 -6.39 6.39 -25.90
N LYS A 56 -6.65 7.68 -25.97
CA LYS A 56 -7.87 8.32 -25.44
C LYS A 56 -8.13 7.97 -23.98
N ASP A 57 -9.00 6.99 -23.74
CA ASP A 57 -9.41 6.50 -22.42
C ASP A 57 -8.64 5.26 -21.95
N LYS A 58 -7.71 4.71 -22.79
CA LYS A 58 -6.96 3.49 -22.50
C LYS A 58 -5.50 3.77 -22.24
N LEU A 59 -5.00 3.23 -21.15
CA LEU A 59 -3.60 3.25 -20.76
C LEU A 59 -3.03 1.84 -20.81
N THR A 60 -1.89 1.66 -21.45
CA THR A 60 -1.12 0.41 -21.36
C THR A 60 0.02 0.63 -20.38
N ILE A 61 0.12 -0.21 -19.36
CA ILE A 61 1.16 -0.15 -18.34
C ILE A 61 2.21 -1.26 -18.53
N LYS A 62 3.39 -1.06 -17.98
CA LYS A 62 4.50 -1.98 -18.14
C LYS A 62 4.39 -3.22 -17.22
N GLY A 63 3.97 -3.04 -16.01
CA GLY A 63 3.90 -4.07 -14.97
C GLY A 63 2.53 -4.73 -14.83
N ALA A 64 2.46 -5.73 -13.96
CA ALA A 64 1.18 -6.32 -13.57
C ALA A 64 0.32 -5.31 -12.82
N VAL A 65 -0.96 -5.28 -13.15
CA VAL A 65 -1.91 -4.34 -12.52
C VAL A 65 -2.23 -4.82 -11.11
N THR A 66 -1.78 -4.07 -10.12
CA THR A 66 -2.21 -4.25 -8.71
C THR A 66 -3.41 -3.37 -8.36
N LEU A 67 -4.12 -2.88 -9.38
CA LEU A 67 -5.24 -1.97 -9.26
C LEU A 67 -6.57 -2.73 -9.39
N ASN A 68 -7.61 -2.16 -8.82
CA ASN A 68 -8.97 -2.66 -8.94
C ASN A 68 -9.86 -1.66 -9.69
N ILE A 69 -10.92 -2.16 -10.31
CA ILE A 69 -11.95 -1.32 -10.91
C ILE A 69 -12.52 -0.38 -9.84
N GLY A 70 -12.65 0.89 -10.18
CA GLY A 70 -13.11 1.93 -9.26
C GLY A 70 -12.00 2.66 -8.51
N ASN A 71 -10.75 2.18 -8.54
CA ASN A 71 -9.61 2.94 -8.02
C ASN A 71 -9.38 4.23 -8.80
N TYR A 72 -8.65 5.14 -8.18
CA TYR A 72 -8.22 6.38 -8.79
C TYR A 72 -6.72 6.37 -9.03
N ILE A 73 -6.28 6.92 -10.13
CA ILE A 73 -4.87 7.12 -10.46
C ILE A 73 -4.59 8.59 -10.76
N VAL A 74 -3.38 9.02 -10.46
CA VAL A 74 -2.83 10.30 -10.91
C VAL A 74 -1.73 10.01 -11.92
N ILE A 75 -1.68 10.80 -12.98
CA ILE A 75 -0.68 10.68 -14.03
C ILE A 75 0.37 11.75 -13.81
N HIS A 76 1.63 11.34 -13.89
CA HIS A 76 2.80 12.20 -13.83
C HIS A 76 3.55 12.14 -15.15
N TYR A 77 4.32 13.17 -15.46
CA TYR A 77 5.20 13.20 -16.63
C TYR A 77 6.49 13.98 -16.33
N GLY A 78 7.57 13.63 -17.04
CA GLY A 78 8.85 14.30 -16.84
C GLY A 78 9.43 14.06 -15.43
N ASN A 79 9.83 15.12 -14.76
CA ASN A 79 10.43 15.08 -13.42
C ASN A 79 9.35 15.25 -12.32
N ASP A 80 8.38 14.33 -12.27
CA ASP A 80 7.27 14.30 -11.30
C ASP A 80 6.21 15.42 -11.43
N ASP A 81 6.14 16.09 -12.58
CA ASP A 81 5.07 17.04 -12.84
C ASP A 81 3.71 16.32 -12.93
N LYS A 82 2.75 16.76 -12.14
CA LYS A 82 1.41 16.15 -12.11
C LYS A 82 0.57 16.63 -13.30
N TYR A 83 0.10 15.67 -14.11
CA TYR A 83 -0.82 15.98 -15.21
C TYR A 83 -2.10 16.59 -14.70
N MET A 84 -2.61 17.63 -15.38
CA MET A 84 -3.81 18.39 -15.00
C MET A 84 -3.84 18.79 -13.50
N LYS A 85 -2.69 19.23 -12.96
CA LYS A 85 -2.53 19.63 -11.54
C LYS A 85 -2.87 18.53 -10.54
N GLY A 86 -2.65 17.26 -10.91
CA GLY A 86 -2.92 16.12 -10.04
C GLY A 86 -4.37 15.65 -10.06
N LYS A 87 -5.07 15.89 -11.18
CA LYS A 87 -6.42 15.35 -11.36
C LYS A 87 -6.41 13.83 -11.21
N LYS A 88 -7.37 13.32 -10.45
CA LYS A 88 -7.58 11.89 -10.23
C LYS A 88 -8.48 11.32 -11.33
N PHE A 89 -8.04 10.23 -11.94
CA PHE A 89 -8.76 9.53 -12.99
C PHE A 89 -9.31 8.21 -12.44
N LYS A 90 -10.61 8.01 -12.54
CA LYS A 90 -11.26 6.79 -12.07
C LYS A 90 -11.12 5.67 -13.09
N ILE A 91 -10.78 4.48 -12.62
CA ILE A 91 -10.66 3.27 -13.43
C ILE A 91 -12.05 2.68 -13.70
N LYS A 92 -12.34 2.49 -14.97
CA LYS A 92 -13.60 1.90 -15.45
C LYS A 92 -13.48 0.38 -15.63
N ASP A 93 -12.39 -0.08 -16.23
CA ASP A 93 -12.15 -1.48 -16.54
C ASP A 93 -10.64 -1.77 -16.59
N ILE A 94 -10.27 -3.02 -16.34
CA ILE A 94 -8.89 -3.49 -16.37
C ILE A 94 -8.86 -4.81 -17.13
N GLN A 95 -8.07 -4.85 -18.19
CA GLN A 95 -7.85 -6.06 -19.00
C GLN A 95 -6.34 -6.29 -19.14
N ASP A 96 -5.83 -7.30 -18.46
CA ASP A 96 -4.39 -7.60 -18.40
C ASP A 96 -3.57 -6.36 -18.02
N ASN A 97 -2.79 -5.81 -18.95
CA ASN A 97 -1.96 -4.62 -18.75
C ASN A 97 -2.61 -3.32 -19.27
N GLN A 98 -3.88 -3.37 -19.67
CA GLN A 98 -4.62 -2.19 -20.14
C GLN A 98 -5.63 -1.73 -19.09
N ILE A 99 -5.56 -0.45 -18.78
CA ILE A 99 -6.50 0.24 -17.89
C ILE A 99 -7.38 1.14 -18.73
N THR A 100 -8.69 0.97 -18.64
CA THR A 100 -9.66 1.88 -19.25
C THR A 100 -10.18 2.85 -18.21
N LEU A 101 -10.18 4.14 -18.51
CA LEU A 101 -10.64 5.21 -17.63
C LEU A 101 -12.05 5.68 -18.00
N PHE A 102 -12.70 6.40 -17.11
CA PHE A 102 -13.97 7.07 -17.41
C PHE A 102 -13.78 8.33 -18.26
N GLU A 103 -12.57 8.91 -18.26
CA GLU A 103 -12.26 10.16 -18.93
C GLU A 103 -11.12 9.97 -19.95
N ASN A 104 -11.16 10.80 -20.98
CA ASN A 104 -10.09 10.82 -21.99
C ASN A 104 -8.85 11.55 -21.49
N ILE A 105 -7.68 11.07 -21.90
CA ILE A 105 -6.39 11.66 -21.65
C ILE A 105 -5.83 12.17 -22.97
N ASP A 106 -5.06 13.25 -22.90
CA ASP A 106 -4.37 13.80 -24.07
C ASP A 106 -3.19 12.88 -24.46
N GLU A 107 -3.22 12.38 -25.69
CA GLU A 107 -2.19 11.49 -26.24
C GLU A 107 -0.81 12.16 -26.36
N THR A 108 -0.73 13.49 -26.34
CA THR A 108 0.53 14.25 -26.43
C THR A 108 1.48 14.00 -25.25
N ILE A 109 0.94 13.42 -24.15
CA ILE A 109 1.74 13.12 -22.96
C ILE A 109 2.63 11.88 -23.16
N LYS A 110 2.31 11.03 -24.13
CA LYS A 110 3.04 9.78 -24.39
C LYS A 110 4.55 10.00 -24.56
N ASP A 111 4.94 11.08 -25.26
CA ASP A 111 6.34 11.39 -25.51
C ASP A 111 7.12 11.88 -24.28
N LYS A 112 6.41 12.20 -23.19
CA LYS A 112 6.99 12.73 -21.94
C LYS A 112 7.29 11.65 -20.89
N ARG A 113 7.31 10.36 -21.26
CA ARG A 113 7.53 9.21 -20.38
C ARG A 113 6.57 9.25 -19.18
N PRO A 114 5.27 9.14 -19.42
CA PRO A 114 4.28 9.24 -18.36
C PRO A 114 4.40 8.05 -17.40
N THR A 115 4.16 8.34 -16.12
CA THR A 115 4.02 7.36 -15.05
C THR A 115 2.67 7.54 -14.38
N TRP A 116 2.14 6.50 -13.77
CA TRP A 116 0.95 6.60 -12.95
C TRP A 116 1.27 6.28 -11.50
N THR A 117 0.55 6.90 -10.59
CA THR A 117 0.58 6.60 -9.17
C THR A 117 -0.84 6.32 -8.68
N LEU A 118 -0.97 5.41 -7.72
CA LEU A 118 -2.26 5.16 -7.11
C LEU A 118 -2.66 6.37 -6.26
N ALA A 119 -3.86 6.88 -6.52
CA ALA A 119 -4.45 7.96 -5.75
C ALA A 119 -5.50 7.40 -4.79
N LYS A 120 -5.47 7.86 -3.54
CA LYS A 120 -6.48 7.53 -2.56
C LYS A 120 -7.76 8.30 -2.85
N ASP A 121 -8.90 7.67 -2.55
CA ASP A 121 -10.18 8.36 -2.52
C ASP A 121 -10.21 9.36 -1.36
N ASP A 122 -10.66 10.59 -1.60
CA ASP A 122 -10.67 11.63 -0.57
C ASP A 122 -12.02 11.65 0.13
N VAL A 123 -12.12 10.93 1.24
CA VAL A 123 -13.23 11.07 2.17
C VAL A 123 -12.72 11.83 3.40
N SER A 124 -13.17 13.05 3.61
CA SER A 124 -12.74 13.82 4.77
C SER A 124 -13.30 13.25 6.07
N PRO A 125 -12.64 13.47 7.23
CA PRO A 125 -13.18 13.02 8.52
C PRO A 125 -14.60 13.56 8.79
N GLN A 126 -14.90 14.77 8.32
CA GLN A 126 -16.23 15.36 8.45
C GLN A 126 -17.26 14.63 7.59
N ASP A 127 -16.87 14.21 6.37
CA ASP A 127 -17.72 13.42 5.49
C ASP A 127 -18.00 12.04 6.05
N ILE A 128 -17.02 11.39 6.69
CA ILE A 128 -17.20 10.09 7.36
C ILE A 128 -18.30 10.20 8.41
N PHE A 129 -18.24 11.22 9.28
CA PHE A 129 -19.26 11.43 10.31
C PHE A 129 -20.65 11.76 9.71
N ARG A 130 -20.69 12.51 8.61
CA ARG A 130 -21.92 12.83 7.89
C ARG A 130 -22.53 11.60 7.26
N PHE A 131 -21.75 10.84 6.49
CA PHE A 131 -22.19 9.66 5.77
C PHE A 131 -22.60 8.51 6.71
N GLN A 132 -21.98 8.39 7.88
CA GLN A 132 -22.34 7.36 8.86
C GLN A 132 -23.77 7.57 9.42
N LYS A 133 -24.24 8.81 9.46
CA LYS A 133 -25.60 9.15 9.87
C LYS A 133 -26.59 9.22 8.69
N GLY A 134 -26.09 9.09 7.48
CA GLY A 134 -26.84 9.22 6.24
C GLY A 134 -27.57 7.95 5.80
N SER A 135 -27.82 7.83 4.50
CA SER A 135 -28.46 6.72 3.86
C SER A 135 -27.66 5.41 3.90
N ALA A 136 -28.22 4.31 3.43
CA ALA A 136 -27.50 3.05 3.26
C ALA A 136 -26.34 3.18 2.25
N ASP A 137 -26.52 3.98 1.21
CA ASP A 137 -25.49 4.23 0.20
C ASP A 137 -24.34 5.09 0.74
N ASP A 138 -24.64 6.06 1.61
CA ASP A 138 -23.61 6.83 2.29
C ASP A 138 -22.76 5.95 3.20
N ARG A 139 -23.39 5.07 4.00
CA ARG A 139 -22.65 4.09 4.83
C ARG A 139 -21.83 3.11 4.00
N ARG A 140 -22.36 2.68 2.84
CA ARG A 140 -21.60 1.86 1.89
C ARG A 140 -20.34 2.58 1.40
N THR A 141 -20.43 3.87 1.10
CA THR A 141 -19.27 4.67 0.67
C THR A 141 -18.17 4.67 1.72
N VAL A 142 -18.53 4.85 3.00
CA VAL A 142 -17.55 4.78 4.11
C VAL A 142 -16.95 3.37 4.24
N ALA A 143 -17.77 2.32 4.13
CA ALA A 143 -17.29 0.93 4.21
C ALA A 143 -16.30 0.61 3.10
N VAL A 144 -16.63 0.97 1.85
CA VAL A 144 -15.73 0.78 0.69
C VAL A 144 -14.43 1.53 0.90
N TYR A 145 -14.48 2.78 1.36
CA TYR A 145 -13.29 3.57 1.69
C TYR A 145 -12.38 2.85 2.71
N CYS A 146 -12.95 2.35 3.82
CA CYS A 146 -12.18 1.61 4.82
C CYS A 146 -11.54 0.33 4.27
N VAL A 147 -12.28 -0.46 3.48
CA VAL A 147 -11.75 -1.67 2.84
C VAL A 147 -10.60 -1.33 1.89
N MET A 148 -10.72 -0.24 1.12
CA MET A 148 -9.67 0.19 0.22
C MET A 148 -8.39 0.62 0.96
N ASP A 149 -8.50 1.30 2.10
CA ASP A 149 -7.36 1.65 2.93
C ASP A 149 -6.65 0.40 3.48
N CYS A 150 -7.38 -0.62 3.89
CA CYS A 150 -6.81 -1.91 4.31
C CYS A 150 -6.09 -2.61 3.16
N ALA A 151 -6.74 -2.69 1.99
CA ALA A 151 -6.15 -3.30 0.80
C ALA A 151 -4.86 -2.60 0.39
N LEU A 152 -4.83 -1.27 0.48
CA LEU A 152 -3.66 -0.46 0.15
C LEU A 152 -2.45 -0.81 1.03
N CYS A 153 -2.66 -1.01 2.34
CA CYS A 153 -1.59 -1.47 3.24
C CYS A 153 -1.02 -2.83 2.80
N LEU A 154 -1.88 -3.77 2.41
CA LEU A 154 -1.45 -5.08 1.92
C LEU A 154 -0.68 -4.99 0.60
N HIS A 155 -1.13 -4.13 -0.32
CA HIS A 155 -0.41 -3.89 -1.57
C HIS A 155 1.00 -3.35 -1.35
N ILE A 156 1.18 -2.42 -0.41
CA ILE A 156 2.50 -1.88 -0.05
C ILE A 156 3.37 -2.97 0.57
N ILE A 157 2.86 -3.76 1.51
CA ILE A 157 3.58 -4.87 2.14
C ILE A 157 4.08 -5.87 1.09
N ASN A 158 3.22 -6.23 0.14
CA ASN A 158 3.56 -7.14 -0.95
C ASN A 158 4.55 -6.51 -1.95
N LYS A 159 4.33 -5.26 -2.35
CA LYS A 159 5.21 -4.56 -3.31
C LYS A 159 6.63 -4.40 -2.80
N LEU A 160 6.80 -4.22 -1.50
CA LEU A 160 8.11 -4.07 -0.85
C LEU A 160 8.68 -5.39 -0.32
N ASP A 161 8.03 -6.52 -0.56
CA ASP A 161 8.42 -7.85 -0.07
C ASP A 161 8.75 -7.87 1.43
N ILE A 162 8.03 -7.06 2.21
CA ILE A 162 8.34 -6.81 3.63
C ILE A 162 8.38 -8.12 4.41
N ILE A 163 7.40 -8.99 4.25
CA ILE A 163 7.30 -10.24 4.99
C ILE A 163 8.43 -11.20 4.58
N THR A 164 8.65 -11.39 3.26
CA THR A 164 9.66 -12.30 2.73
C THR A 164 11.05 -11.90 3.17
N ASN A 165 11.40 -10.61 3.06
CA ASN A 165 12.70 -10.08 3.46
C ASN A 165 12.94 -10.24 4.97
N ASN A 166 11.92 -10.00 5.80
CA ASN A 166 12.04 -10.15 7.23
C ASN A 166 12.09 -11.63 7.67
N ILE A 167 11.39 -12.54 6.99
CA ILE A 167 11.56 -13.98 7.23
C ILE A 167 13.01 -14.41 6.93
N GLY A 168 13.56 -13.96 5.81
CA GLY A 168 14.97 -14.21 5.46
C GLY A 168 15.93 -13.72 6.55
N MET A 169 15.73 -12.49 7.04
CA MET A 169 16.53 -11.92 8.13
C MET A 169 16.36 -12.70 9.45
N ALA A 170 15.13 -13.09 9.81
CA ALA A 170 14.84 -13.89 11.00
C ALA A 170 15.59 -15.22 10.97
N ASN A 171 15.60 -15.89 9.84
CA ASN A 171 16.32 -17.15 9.64
C ASN A 171 17.83 -16.99 9.78
N VAL A 172 18.41 -15.94 9.22
CA VAL A 172 19.84 -15.65 9.33
C VAL A 172 20.22 -15.34 10.79
N CYS A 173 19.47 -14.45 11.42
CA CYS A 173 19.74 -14.02 12.81
C CYS A 173 19.33 -15.04 13.87
N PHE A 174 18.57 -16.07 13.49
CA PHE A 174 18.08 -17.12 14.40
C PHE A 174 17.17 -16.56 15.52
N VAL A 175 16.27 -15.68 15.15
CA VAL A 175 15.31 -15.06 16.05
C VAL A 175 13.88 -15.22 15.54
N PRO A 176 12.87 -15.22 16.41
CA PRO A 176 11.48 -15.16 15.98
C PRO A 176 11.22 -13.91 15.13
N LEU A 177 10.33 -14.01 14.13
CA LEU A 177 9.99 -12.90 13.23
C LEU A 177 9.53 -11.65 14.02
N SER A 178 8.78 -11.82 15.10
CA SER A 178 8.34 -10.72 15.96
C SER A 178 9.49 -9.89 16.56
N TYR A 179 10.66 -10.50 16.78
CA TYR A 179 11.80 -9.80 17.35
C TYR A 179 12.42 -8.80 16.37
N LEU A 180 12.28 -9.03 15.06
CA LEU A 180 12.74 -8.09 14.04
C LEU A 180 12.00 -6.75 14.12
N PHE A 181 10.74 -6.80 14.52
CA PHE A 181 9.88 -5.62 14.59
C PHE A 181 9.89 -4.97 15.98
N LEU A 182 9.86 -5.78 17.03
CA LEU A 182 9.64 -5.33 18.39
C LEU A 182 10.93 -5.14 19.20
N ARG A 183 12.08 -5.65 18.74
CA ARG A 183 13.34 -5.61 19.46
C ARG A 183 14.41 -4.84 18.67
N GLY A 184 15.39 -4.31 19.39
CA GLY A 184 16.54 -3.63 18.79
C GLY A 184 17.52 -4.56 18.07
N GLN A 185 18.51 -3.99 17.39
CA GLN A 185 19.50 -4.75 16.63
C GLN A 185 20.38 -5.67 17.51
N GLY A 186 20.59 -5.29 18.77
CA GLY A 186 21.43 -6.06 19.71
C GLY A 186 21.00 -7.51 19.87
N VAL A 187 19.67 -7.79 19.93
CA VAL A 187 19.14 -9.16 20.04
C VAL A 187 19.47 -9.99 18.80
N LYS A 188 19.41 -9.39 17.62
CA LYS A 188 19.73 -10.05 16.34
C LYS A 188 21.20 -10.47 16.30
N ILE A 189 22.09 -9.52 16.64
CA ILE A 189 23.54 -9.75 16.65
C ILE A 189 23.90 -10.80 17.69
N PHE A 190 23.37 -10.67 18.92
CA PHE A 190 23.63 -11.61 19.99
C PHE A 190 23.21 -13.04 19.62
N SER A 191 22.00 -13.21 19.13
CA SER A 191 21.47 -14.54 18.73
C SER A 191 22.30 -15.14 17.58
N PHE A 192 22.66 -14.33 16.59
CA PHE A 192 23.52 -14.76 15.48
C PHE A 192 24.89 -15.21 15.97
N VAL A 193 25.57 -14.41 16.81
CA VAL A 193 26.88 -14.74 17.37
C VAL A 193 26.80 -15.99 18.26
N ALA A 194 25.78 -16.07 19.15
CA ALA A 194 25.57 -17.23 20.00
C ALA A 194 25.42 -18.54 19.19
N LYS A 195 24.66 -18.46 18.09
CA LYS A 195 24.52 -19.62 17.17
C LYS A 195 25.86 -20.02 16.57
N GLN A 196 26.67 -19.06 16.12
CA GLN A 196 27.97 -19.32 15.51
C GLN A 196 28.95 -19.89 16.54
N CYS A 197 29.02 -19.30 17.73
CA CYS A 197 29.87 -19.82 18.83
C CYS A 197 29.49 -21.28 19.19
N ARG A 198 28.17 -21.57 19.27
CA ARG A 198 27.72 -22.95 19.51
C ARG A 198 28.15 -23.91 18.39
N LYS A 199 28.08 -23.48 17.12
CA LYS A 199 28.54 -24.28 15.97
C LYS A 199 30.03 -24.60 16.06
N GLU A 200 30.83 -23.61 16.40
CA GLU A 200 32.30 -23.72 16.53
C GLU A 200 32.73 -24.22 17.91
N LYS A 201 31.80 -24.59 18.80
CA LYS A 201 32.05 -25.08 20.17
C LYS A 201 32.79 -24.08 21.06
N PHE A 202 32.64 -22.78 20.81
CA PHE A 202 33.12 -21.77 21.72
C PHE A 202 32.16 -21.53 22.89
N LEU A 203 32.69 -21.21 24.07
CA LEU A 203 31.93 -20.72 25.20
C LEU A 203 31.56 -19.25 24.96
N ILE A 204 30.32 -18.87 25.32
CA ILE A 204 29.84 -17.48 25.27
C ILE A 204 29.84 -16.92 26.66
#